data_45ebaf0a14bc18beabe28a9875c898f3
#
_entry.id   45ebaf0a14bc18beabe28a9875c898f3
#
_cell.length_a   1.000
_cell.length_b   1.000
_cell.length_c   1.000
_cell.angle_alpha   90.00
_cell.angle_beta   90.00
_cell.angle_gamma   90.00
#
_symmetry.space_group_name_H-M   'P 1'
#
loop_
_entity.id
_entity.type
_entity.pdbx_description
1 polymer ?
#
loop_
_entity_poly.entity_id
_entity_poly.type
_entity_poly.pdbx_seq_one_letter_code
_entity_poly.pdbx_strand_id
1 'polypeptide(L)'
;MKQHKDLAPHDILIVSPRISELAPHLEAVFSRTLADGSHKIELPLVIADRGIREVSDGAELLIALLKLIGSRCSVDEMLAVATHALIQRHYGLDDSTIEVWHRCIERTRIRWGIDGPRRKRDGLDQPDLAAHTWWHGLERMLLGTVLPDGTPEPALGGVVPLTGVDTCLLYTSDAADELTSV
;
A
#
# COMPACT_ATOMS: atom_id res chain seq x y z
N MET A 1 24.05 31.74 33.76
CA MET A 1 24.20 30.39 33.17
C MET A 1 25.66 30.00 33.20
N LYS A 2 26.04 28.92 33.91
CA LYS A 2 27.40 28.38 33.84
C LYS A 2 27.60 27.74 32.47
N GLN A 3 28.45 28.29 31.63
CA GLN A 3 28.90 27.64 30.40
C GLN A 3 29.80 26.47 30.78
N HIS A 4 29.34 25.26 30.56
CA HIS A 4 30.17 24.06 30.60
C HIS A 4 31.01 24.03 29.33
N LYS A 5 32.30 24.32 29.42
CA LYS A 5 33.23 24.41 28.28
C LYS A 5 33.61 23.06 27.65
N ASP A 6 33.24 21.94 28.28
CA ASP A 6 33.74 20.59 27.92
C ASP A 6 32.63 19.62 27.55
N LEU A 7 31.40 20.10 27.27
CA LEU A 7 30.29 19.22 26.82
C LEU A 7 30.39 18.94 25.33
N ALA A 8 30.54 17.67 24.99
CA ALA A 8 30.44 17.19 23.63
C ALA A 8 28.97 16.77 23.29
N PRO A 9 28.57 16.74 22.03
CA PRO A 9 27.19 16.37 21.65
C PRO A 9 26.73 15.02 22.20
N HIS A 10 27.63 14.06 22.36
CA HIS A 10 27.32 12.73 22.89
C HIS A 10 27.10 12.70 24.43
N ASP A 11 27.40 13.80 25.13
CA ASP A 11 27.11 13.93 26.56
C ASP A 11 25.67 14.41 26.84
N ILE A 12 24.92 14.74 25.80
CA ILE A 12 23.56 15.25 25.92
C ILE A 12 22.57 14.15 25.60
N LEU A 13 21.71 13.80 26.56
CA LEU A 13 20.65 12.86 26.41
C LEU A 13 19.29 13.57 26.54
N ILE A 14 18.45 13.42 25.52
CA ILE A 14 17.04 13.87 25.53
C ILE A 14 16.14 12.65 25.75
N VAL A 15 15.35 12.67 26.83
CA VAL A 15 14.43 11.57 27.16
C VAL A 15 12.99 12.05 27.08
N SER A 16 12.15 11.29 26.40
CA SER A 16 10.71 11.55 26.32
C SER A 16 9.94 10.25 26.32
N PRO A 17 8.79 10.18 27.03
CA PRO A 17 7.89 9.01 26.95
C PRO A 17 7.18 8.89 25.61
N ARG A 18 7.20 9.94 24.77
CA ARG A 18 6.57 9.99 23.44
C ARG A 18 7.60 10.44 22.41
N ILE A 19 8.71 9.70 22.32
CA ILE A 19 9.82 10.06 21.43
C ILE A 19 9.41 10.07 19.96
N SER A 20 8.51 9.17 19.53
CA SER A 20 8.01 9.11 18.15
C SER A 20 7.29 10.40 17.72
N GLU A 21 6.53 11.03 18.61
CA GLU A 21 5.87 12.31 18.33
C GLU A 21 6.85 13.47 18.28
N LEU A 22 7.91 13.43 19.10
CA LEU A 22 8.94 14.47 19.17
C LEU A 22 10.03 14.35 18.10
N ALA A 23 10.25 13.16 17.57
CA ALA A 23 11.33 12.88 16.62
C ALA A 23 11.34 13.82 15.41
N PRO A 24 10.22 14.08 14.69
CA PRO A 24 10.21 14.99 13.55
C PRO A 24 10.58 16.44 13.93
N HIS A 25 10.17 16.87 15.13
CA HIS A 25 10.49 18.22 15.63
C HIS A 25 11.97 18.35 16.03
N LEU A 26 12.52 17.32 16.65
CA LEU A 26 13.95 17.27 16.99
C LEU A 26 14.80 17.26 15.71
N GLU A 27 14.47 16.43 14.74
CA GLU A 27 15.15 16.41 13.44
C GLU A 27 15.08 17.76 12.74
N ALA A 28 13.91 18.39 12.71
CA ALA A 28 13.75 19.70 12.10
C ALA A 28 14.60 20.79 12.78
N VAL A 29 14.80 20.71 14.10
CA VAL A 29 15.61 21.68 14.86
C VAL A 29 17.10 21.41 14.70
N PHE A 30 17.52 20.13 14.81
CA PHE A 30 18.94 19.76 14.80
C PHE A 30 19.53 19.67 13.40
N SER A 31 18.70 19.50 12.35
CA SER A 31 19.10 19.57 10.94
C SER A 31 19.15 21.00 10.39
N ARG A 32 18.67 22.00 11.14
CA ARG A 32 18.69 23.39 10.71
C ARG A 32 20.12 23.93 10.66
N THR A 33 20.55 24.30 9.48
CA THR A 33 21.64 25.26 9.29
C THR A 33 21.22 26.58 9.92
N LEU A 34 21.93 27.05 10.91
CA LEU A 34 21.69 28.38 11.47
C LEU A 34 21.86 29.41 10.35
N ALA A 35 20.82 30.22 10.15
CA ALA A 35 20.65 31.10 8.97
C ALA A 35 21.58 32.31 8.94
N ASP A 36 22.65 32.37 9.75
CA ASP A 36 23.53 33.48 9.81
C ASP A 36 24.82 33.35 8.96
N GLY A 37 24.87 32.31 8.14
CA GLY A 37 25.85 32.19 7.04
C GLY A 37 27.28 31.83 7.43
N SER A 38 27.65 31.80 8.72
CA SER A 38 29.04 31.68 9.12
C SER A 38 29.46 30.29 9.61
N HIS A 39 28.56 29.45 10.15
CA HIS A 39 28.90 28.09 10.55
C HIS A 39 27.69 27.16 10.48
N LYS A 40 27.78 26.13 9.62
CA LYS A 40 26.88 25.00 9.64
C LYS A 40 27.23 24.11 10.84
N ILE A 41 26.56 24.32 11.95
CA ILE A 41 26.68 23.41 13.10
C ILE A 41 25.66 22.30 12.88
N GLU A 42 26.09 21.18 12.31
CA GLU A 42 25.34 19.96 12.24
C GLU A 42 25.58 19.17 13.53
N LEU A 43 24.65 19.25 14.46
CA LEU A 43 24.72 18.45 15.68
C LEU A 43 24.23 17.03 15.36
N PRO A 44 25.05 15.99 15.51
CA PRO A 44 24.64 14.63 15.28
C PRO A 44 23.54 14.25 16.27
N LEU A 45 22.35 13.94 15.75
CA LEU A 45 21.21 13.47 16.51
C LEU A 45 21.00 11.98 16.21
N VAL A 46 21.02 11.15 17.24
CA VAL A 46 20.65 9.74 17.14
C VAL A 46 19.40 9.53 17.98
N ILE A 47 18.31 9.16 17.35
CA ILE A 47 17.05 8.82 18.03
C ILE A 47 17.05 7.30 18.23
N ALA A 48 17.27 6.89 19.48
CA ALA A 48 17.08 5.50 19.89
C ALA A 48 15.57 5.22 20.06
N ASP A 49 15.17 3.98 19.95
CA ASP A 49 13.79 3.53 20.17
C ASP A 49 12.77 3.96 19.07
N ARG A 50 13.26 4.16 17.85
CA ARG A 50 12.40 4.12 16.69
C ARG A 50 12.06 2.66 16.37
N GLY A 51 10.78 2.34 16.30
CA GLY A 51 10.35 1.02 15.82
C GLY A 51 10.92 0.75 14.42
N ILE A 52 11.31 -0.49 14.15
CA ILE A 52 11.83 -0.89 12.82
C ILE A 52 10.90 -0.44 11.68
N ARG A 53 9.59 -0.33 11.94
CA ARG A 53 8.58 0.19 11.01
C ARG A 53 8.78 1.66 10.65
N GLU A 54 9.22 2.48 11.59
CA GLU A 54 9.41 3.93 11.37
C GLU A 54 10.73 4.23 10.63
N VAL A 55 11.61 3.24 10.54
CA VAL A 55 12.96 3.41 9.97
C VAL A 55 13.08 2.77 8.59
N SER A 56 12.19 1.83 8.23
CA SER A 56 12.31 1.07 6.98
C SER A 56 10.96 0.74 6.36
N ASP A 57 10.65 1.37 5.24
CA ASP A 57 9.49 1.05 4.40
C ASP A 57 9.44 -0.45 4.04
N GLY A 58 10.61 -1.08 3.85
CA GLY A 58 10.71 -2.51 3.57
C GLY A 58 10.28 -3.38 4.73
N ALA A 59 10.60 -2.99 5.96
CA ALA A 59 10.15 -3.70 7.16
C ALA A 59 8.64 -3.52 7.38
N GLU A 60 8.11 -2.33 7.11
CA GLU A 60 6.68 -2.07 7.17
C GLU A 60 5.92 -2.94 6.17
N LEU A 61 6.35 -2.97 4.91
CA LEU A 61 5.77 -3.82 3.88
C LEU A 61 5.85 -5.31 4.25
N LEU A 62 6.99 -5.79 4.74
CA LEU A 62 7.14 -7.17 5.16
C LEU A 62 6.14 -7.54 6.27
N ILE A 63 5.98 -6.69 7.27
CA ILE A 63 5.02 -6.89 8.35
C ILE A 63 3.59 -6.89 7.82
N ALA A 64 3.26 -5.98 6.88
CA ALA A 64 1.94 -5.95 6.24
C ALA A 64 1.65 -7.24 5.47
N LEU A 65 2.62 -7.76 4.72
CA LEU A 65 2.51 -9.04 4.00
C LEU A 65 2.34 -10.23 4.96
N LEU A 66 3.12 -10.28 6.04
CA LEU A 66 3.00 -11.35 7.04
C LEU A 66 1.62 -11.34 7.73
N LYS A 67 1.09 -10.15 8.02
CA LYS A 67 -0.26 -10.01 8.56
C LYS A 67 -1.32 -10.47 7.55
N LEU A 68 -1.14 -10.14 6.27
CA LEU A 68 -2.07 -10.52 5.21
C LEU A 68 -2.19 -12.04 5.07
N ILE A 69 -1.08 -12.79 5.21
CA ILE A 69 -1.07 -14.27 5.15
C ILE A 69 -1.99 -14.89 6.21
N GLY A 70 -2.02 -14.30 7.41
CA GLY A 70 -2.86 -14.76 8.53
C GLY A 70 -4.25 -14.14 8.60
N SER A 71 -4.57 -13.21 7.69
CA SER A 71 -5.81 -12.45 7.68
C SER A 71 -6.90 -13.10 6.82
N ARG A 72 -8.07 -12.47 6.80
CA ARG A 72 -9.17 -12.82 5.90
C ARG A 72 -9.04 -12.22 4.50
N CYS A 73 -7.96 -11.50 4.22
CA CYS A 73 -7.76 -10.79 2.96
C CYS A 73 -8.95 -9.88 2.61
N SER A 74 -9.33 -9.02 3.55
CA SER A 74 -10.34 -7.98 3.31
C SER A 74 -9.85 -6.98 2.26
N VAL A 75 -10.76 -6.18 1.72
CA VAL A 75 -10.40 -5.14 0.74
C VAL A 75 -9.38 -4.18 1.33
N ASP A 76 -9.60 -3.70 2.57
CA ASP A 76 -8.70 -2.75 3.22
C ASP A 76 -7.30 -3.34 3.45
N GLU A 77 -7.21 -4.61 3.88
CA GLU A 77 -5.92 -5.29 4.08
C GLU A 77 -5.14 -5.48 2.77
N MET A 78 -5.83 -5.86 1.71
CA MET A 78 -5.20 -6.05 0.39
C MET A 78 -4.78 -4.70 -0.21
N LEU A 79 -5.63 -3.68 -0.13
CA LEU A 79 -5.30 -2.35 -0.64
C LEU A 79 -4.17 -1.71 0.16
N ALA A 80 -4.11 -1.87 1.48
CA ALA A 80 -3.01 -1.36 2.29
C ALA A 80 -1.64 -1.90 1.83
N VAL A 81 -1.58 -3.15 1.37
CA VAL A 81 -0.36 -3.71 0.77
C VAL A 81 -0.17 -3.19 -0.65
N ALA A 82 -1.21 -3.25 -1.49
CA ALA A 82 -1.12 -2.90 -2.91
C ALA A 82 -0.76 -1.41 -3.13
N THR A 83 -1.23 -0.52 -2.24
CA THR A 83 -0.94 0.92 -2.30
C THR A 83 0.27 1.34 -1.47
N HIS A 84 1.05 0.39 -0.95
CA HIS A 84 2.28 0.71 -0.25
C HIS A 84 3.31 1.35 -1.19
N ALA A 85 4.01 2.39 -0.73
CA ALA A 85 4.91 3.21 -1.57
C ALA A 85 5.97 2.39 -2.34
N LEU A 86 6.51 1.31 -1.75
CA LEU A 86 7.46 0.43 -2.43
C LEU A 86 6.81 -0.37 -3.56
N ILE A 87 5.56 -0.82 -3.37
CA ILE A 87 4.80 -1.54 -4.39
C ILE A 87 4.44 -0.60 -5.53
N GLN A 88 3.91 0.59 -5.22
CA GLN A 88 3.61 1.61 -6.22
C GLN A 88 4.83 1.95 -7.07
N ARG A 89 5.98 2.18 -6.43
CA ARG A 89 7.22 2.50 -7.13
C ARG A 89 7.72 1.34 -8.00
N HIS A 90 7.61 0.10 -7.51
CA HIS A 90 8.09 -1.08 -8.24
C HIS A 90 7.27 -1.36 -9.49
N TYR A 91 5.95 -1.20 -9.42
CA TYR A 91 5.03 -1.46 -10.53
C TYR A 91 4.63 -0.21 -11.31
N GLY A 92 5.18 0.96 -10.99
CA GLY A 92 4.84 2.23 -11.66
C GLY A 92 3.38 2.66 -11.48
N LEU A 93 2.78 2.32 -10.33
CA LEU A 93 1.36 2.62 -10.06
C LEU A 93 1.20 4.08 -9.64
N ASP A 94 0.36 4.79 -10.34
CA ASP A 94 -0.04 6.15 -10.02
C ASP A 94 -1.41 6.20 -9.31
N ASP A 95 -1.78 7.38 -8.84
CA ASP A 95 -3.05 7.58 -8.14
C ASP A 95 -4.25 7.27 -9.04
N SER A 96 -4.14 7.51 -10.33
CA SER A 96 -5.19 7.23 -11.31
C SER A 96 -5.47 5.73 -11.42
N THR A 97 -4.42 4.91 -11.43
CA THR A 97 -4.51 3.45 -11.43
C THR A 97 -5.18 2.94 -10.15
N ILE A 98 -4.83 3.51 -9.01
CA ILE A 98 -5.41 3.15 -7.71
C ILE A 98 -6.91 3.50 -7.66
N GLU A 99 -7.32 4.65 -8.18
CA GLU A 99 -8.73 5.01 -8.29
C GLU A 99 -9.52 4.03 -9.19
N VAL A 100 -8.91 3.56 -10.26
CA VAL A 100 -9.50 2.52 -11.11
C VAL A 100 -9.70 1.23 -10.33
N TRP A 101 -8.70 0.80 -9.56
CA TRP A 101 -8.82 -0.40 -8.73
C TRP A 101 -9.95 -0.27 -7.72
N HIS A 102 -10.06 0.86 -7.03
CA HIS A 102 -11.17 1.12 -6.11
C HIS A 102 -12.54 0.96 -6.81
N ARG A 103 -12.72 1.60 -7.96
CA ARG A 103 -13.96 1.49 -8.74
C ARG A 103 -14.26 0.05 -9.18
N CYS A 104 -13.24 -0.68 -9.63
CA CYS A 104 -13.41 -2.09 -10.02
C CYS A 104 -13.80 -2.97 -8.84
N ILE A 105 -13.17 -2.78 -7.68
CA ILE A 105 -13.48 -3.50 -6.44
C ILE A 105 -14.93 -3.22 -5.99
N GLU A 106 -15.36 -1.97 -6.00
CA GLU A 106 -16.74 -1.59 -5.66
C GLU A 106 -17.76 -2.21 -6.62
N ARG A 107 -17.53 -2.12 -7.92
CA ARG A 107 -18.43 -2.64 -8.97
C ARG A 107 -18.53 -4.15 -8.93
N THR A 108 -17.42 -4.86 -8.67
CA THR A 108 -17.40 -6.32 -8.53
C THR A 108 -17.95 -6.78 -7.19
N ARG A 109 -18.09 -5.86 -6.23
CA ARG A 109 -18.54 -6.15 -4.87
C ARG A 109 -17.61 -7.13 -4.13
N ILE A 110 -16.32 -7.08 -4.41
CA ILE A 110 -15.33 -7.80 -3.60
C ILE A 110 -15.43 -7.30 -2.16
N ARG A 111 -15.38 -8.21 -1.19
CA ARG A 111 -15.44 -7.90 0.23
C ARG A 111 -14.25 -8.45 0.99
N TRP A 112 -14.07 -9.76 0.94
CA TRP A 112 -13.00 -10.45 1.65
C TRP A 112 -12.81 -11.87 1.13
N GLY A 113 -11.69 -12.50 1.49
CA GLY A 113 -11.38 -13.87 1.16
C GLY A 113 -10.83 -14.04 -0.25
N ILE A 114 -9.80 -14.84 -0.39
CA ILE A 114 -9.16 -15.10 -1.67
C ILE A 114 -10.14 -15.82 -2.60
N ASP A 115 -10.68 -16.95 -2.14
CA ASP A 115 -11.59 -17.82 -2.90
C ASP A 115 -12.54 -18.60 -1.97
N GLY A 116 -13.49 -19.32 -2.57
CA GLY A 116 -14.42 -20.20 -1.84
C GLY A 116 -13.73 -21.33 -1.09
N PRO A 117 -12.79 -22.09 -1.71
CA PRO A 117 -12.02 -23.13 -1.02
C PRO A 117 -11.28 -22.65 0.21
N ARG A 118 -10.72 -21.43 0.20
CA ARG A 118 -10.08 -20.85 1.37
C ARG A 118 -11.08 -20.57 2.48
N ARG A 119 -12.21 -19.95 2.16
CA ARG A 119 -13.28 -19.70 3.14
C ARG A 119 -13.78 -21.00 3.80
N LYS A 120 -13.88 -22.09 3.03
CA LYS A 120 -14.25 -23.40 3.56
C LYS A 120 -13.21 -23.94 4.54
N ARG A 121 -11.91 -23.79 4.23
CA ARG A 121 -10.81 -24.15 5.16
C ARG A 121 -10.83 -23.32 6.43
N ASP A 122 -11.25 -22.08 6.34
CA ASP A 122 -11.39 -21.16 7.47
C ASP A 122 -12.67 -21.44 8.31
N GLY A 123 -13.39 -22.53 8.01
CA GLY A 123 -14.52 -23.02 8.80
C GLY A 123 -15.89 -22.46 8.40
N LEU A 124 -16.01 -21.79 7.26
CA LEU A 124 -17.32 -21.37 6.76
C LEU A 124 -17.98 -22.54 5.99
N ASP A 125 -19.23 -22.79 6.31
CA ASP A 125 -20.06 -23.76 5.61
C ASP A 125 -21.36 -23.09 5.15
N GLN A 126 -21.27 -22.42 3.99
CA GLN A 126 -22.40 -21.70 3.38
C GLN A 126 -22.51 -22.04 1.90
N PRO A 127 -23.72 -21.96 1.28
CA PRO A 127 -23.94 -22.41 -0.08
C PRO A 127 -23.18 -21.63 -1.15
N ASP A 128 -22.82 -20.39 -0.91
CA ASP A 128 -22.12 -19.54 -1.91
C ASP A 128 -20.83 -18.93 -1.34
N LEU A 129 -19.85 -19.81 -1.11
CA LEU A 129 -18.55 -19.40 -0.56
C LEU A 129 -17.70 -18.58 -1.54
N ALA A 130 -17.95 -18.67 -2.85
CA ALA A 130 -17.18 -17.98 -3.87
C ALA A 130 -17.61 -16.52 -4.04
N ALA A 131 -18.88 -16.20 -3.77
CA ALA A 131 -19.40 -14.85 -3.95
C ALA A 131 -18.61 -13.79 -3.16
N HIS A 132 -18.35 -12.66 -3.80
CA HIS A 132 -17.66 -11.52 -3.19
C HIS A 132 -16.21 -11.79 -2.73
N THR A 133 -15.57 -12.87 -3.22
CA THR A 133 -14.15 -13.12 -3.04
C THR A 133 -13.33 -12.36 -4.07
N TRP A 134 -12.03 -12.26 -3.84
CA TRP A 134 -11.08 -11.67 -4.80
C TRP A 134 -11.10 -12.44 -6.12
N TRP A 135 -11.05 -13.77 -6.05
CA TRP A 135 -11.08 -14.61 -7.26
C TRP A 135 -12.34 -14.37 -8.09
N HIS A 136 -13.51 -14.43 -7.46
CA HIS A 136 -14.78 -14.18 -8.15
C HIS A 136 -14.85 -12.76 -8.75
N GLY A 137 -14.35 -11.76 -8.06
CA GLY A 137 -14.29 -10.41 -8.61
C GLY A 137 -13.37 -10.28 -9.81
N LEU A 138 -12.20 -10.92 -9.78
CA LEU A 138 -11.27 -10.97 -10.90
C LEU A 138 -11.86 -11.73 -12.10
N GLU A 139 -12.52 -12.87 -11.88
CA GLU A 139 -13.25 -13.58 -12.95
C GLU A 139 -14.29 -12.69 -13.64
N ARG A 140 -15.04 -11.92 -12.86
CA ARG A 140 -16.02 -10.96 -13.41
C ARG A 140 -15.37 -9.87 -14.23
N MET A 141 -14.23 -9.33 -13.79
CA MET A 141 -13.47 -8.33 -14.53
C MET A 141 -12.94 -8.92 -15.85
N LEU A 142 -12.26 -10.08 -15.78
CA LEU A 142 -11.71 -10.74 -16.96
C LEU A 142 -12.79 -11.10 -17.99
N LEU A 143 -13.91 -11.65 -17.55
CA LEU A 143 -15.02 -11.93 -18.46
C LEU A 143 -15.58 -10.67 -19.11
N GLY A 144 -15.64 -9.57 -18.37
CA GLY A 144 -16.08 -8.27 -18.88
C GLY A 144 -15.15 -7.64 -19.91
N THR A 145 -13.86 -8.04 -19.94
CA THR A 145 -12.90 -7.58 -20.97
C THR A 145 -12.96 -8.43 -22.25
N VAL A 146 -13.35 -9.69 -22.12
CA VAL A 146 -13.35 -10.65 -23.25
C VAL A 146 -14.71 -10.74 -23.92
N LEU A 147 -15.78 -10.59 -23.17
CA LEU A 147 -17.15 -10.74 -23.69
C LEU A 147 -17.73 -9.37 -24.11
N PRO A 148 -18.44 -9.31 -25.25
CA PRO A 148 -19.11 -8.07 -25.66
C PRO A 148 -20.15 -7.63 -24.64
N ASP A 149 -20.36 -6.32 -24.54
CA ASP A 149 -21.44 -5.74 -23.74
C ASP A 149 -22.78 -6.29 -24.19
N GLY A 150 -23.64 -6.68 -23.24
CA GLY A 150 -24.92 -7.30 -23.51
C GLY A 150 -24.90 -8.81 -23.66
N THR A 151 -23.78 -9.48 -23.35
CA THR A 151 -23.75 -10.96 -23.29
C THR A 151 -24.78 -11.45 -22.27
N PRO A 152 -25.63 -12.46 -22.64
CA PRO A 152 -26.63 -12.98 -21.72
C PRO A 152 -26.04 -13.51 -20.42
N GLU A 153 -26.71 -13.21 -19.33
CA GLU A 153 -26.31 -13.71 -18.00
C GLU A 153 -27.05 -15.04 -17.68
N PRO A 154 -26.40 -15.95 -16.97
CA PRO A 154 -24.98 -15.98 -16.59
C PRO A 154 -24.09 -16.46 -17.74
N ALA A 155 -22.87 -15.88 -17.85
CA ALA A 155 -21.86 -16.32 -18.80
C ALA A 155 -21.18 -17.64 -18.37
N LEU A 156 -20.03 -17.97 -18.95
CA LEU A 156 -19.23 -19.15 -18.64
C LEU A 156 -19.10 -19.43 -17.13
N GLY A 157 -19.46 -20.63 -16.69
CA GLY A 157 -19.35 -21.04 -15.28
C GLY A 157 -20.35 -20.39 -14.31
N GLY A 158 -21.40 -19.74 -14.82
CA GLY A 158 -22.39 -19.06 -13.96
C GLY A 158 -21.92 -17.71 -13.40
N VAL A 159 -20.81 -17.18 -13.91
CA VAL A 159 -20.26 -15.89 -13.50
C VAL A 159 -20.86 -14.77 -14.34
N VAL A 160 -21.33 -13.72 -13.69
CA VAL A 160 -21.86 -12.51 -14.34
C VAL A 160 -20.70 -11.58 -14.68
N PRO A 161 -20.44 -11.28 -15.98
CA PRO A 161 -19.36 -10.40 -16.38
C PRO A 161 -19.56 -8.96 -15.83
N LEU A 162 -18.48 -8.26 -15.58
CA LEU A 162 -18.53 -6.85 -15.24
C LEU A 162 -18.55 -6.03 -16.54
N THR A 163 -19.72 -5.50 -16.92
CA THR A 163 -19.88 -4.69 -18.14
C THR A 163 -19.18 -3.33 -18.02
N GLY A 164 -18.71 -2.77 -19.15
CA GLY A 164 -18.07 -1.46 -19.20
C GLY A 164 -16.75 -1.39 -18.39
N VAL A 165 -15.99 -2.46 -18.41
CA VAL A 165 -14.57 -2.44 -18.00
C VAL A 165 -13.81 -1.91 -19.19
N ASP A 166 -13.31 -0.69 -19.06
CA ASP A 166 -12.47 -0.08 -20.09
C ASP A 166 -11.18 -0.88 -20.20
N THR A 167 -10.99 -1.60 -21.27
CA THR A 167 -9.80 -2.44 -21.52
C THR A 167 -8.52 -1.62 -21.54
N CYS A 168 -8.61 -0.32 -21.86
CA CYS A 168 -7.49 0.62 -21.76
C CYS A 168 -6.89 0.72 -20.35
N LEU A 169 -7.66 0.35 -19.32
CA LEU A 169 -7.18 0.46 -17.94
C LEU A 169 -6.37 -0.76 -17.47
N LEU A 170 -6.40 -1.86 -18.21
CA LEU A 170 -5.56 -3.05 -17.97
C LEU A 170 -4.23 -3.00 -18.75
N TYR A 171 -4.18 -2.16 -19.79
CA TYR A 171 -2.98 -1.88 -20.58
C TYR A 171 -2.45 -0.50 -20.22
N THR A 172 -1.92 -0.35 -19.02
CA THR A 172 -1.25 0.89 -18.64
C THR A 172 0.15 0.94 -19.23
N SER A 173 0.45 2.04 -19.89
CA SER A 173 1.73 2.70 -20.15
C SER A 173 2.83 1.97 -20.94
N ASP A 174 3.05 0.68 -20.85
CA ASP A 174 4.19 0.04 -21.54
C ASP A 174 4.05 -0.02 -23.07
N ALA A 175 2.81 -0.01 -23.60
CA ALA A 175 2.60 -0.05 -25.04
C ALA A 175 2.64 1.33 -25.73
N ALA A 176 2.52 2.41 -24.98
CA ALA A 176 2.54 3.77 -25.54
C ALA A 176 3.97 4.30 -25.72
N ASP A 177 4.91 3.87 -24.90
CA ASP A 177 6.31 4.31 -24.96
C ASP A 177 7.13 3.58 -26.04
N GLU A 178 6.74 2.37 -26.44
CA GLU A 178 7.41 1.68 -27.56
C GLU A 178 7.05 2.22 -28.94
N LEU A 179 5.90 2.90 -29.10
CA LEU A 179 5.45 3.47 -30.38
C LEU A 179 5.97 4.90 -30.65
N THR A 180 6.57 5.56 -29.68
CA THR A 180 7.14 6.93 -29.85
C THR A 180 8.64 6.96 -30.05
N SER A 181 9.31 5.81 -30.11
CA SER A 181 10.78 5.69 -30.33
C SER A 181 11.14 5.17 -31.72
N VAL A 182 10.41 5.58 -32.79
CA VAL A 182 10.82 5.37 -34.20
C VAL A 182 10.94 6.71 -34.90
#